data_2e74022eac5bbcbca2fd8d150543fa0e
#
_entry.id   2e74022eac5bbcbca2fd8d150543fa0e
#
_cell.length_a   1.000
_cell.length_b   1.000
_cell.length_c   1.000
_cell.angle_alpha   90.00
_cell.angle_beta   90.00
_cell.angle_gamma   90.00
#
_symmetry.space_group_name_H-M   'P 1'
#
loop_
_entity.id
_entity.type
_entity.pdbx_description
1 polymer ?
#
loop_
_entity_poly.entity_id
_entity_poly.type
_entity_poly.pdbx_seq_one_letter_code
_entity_poly.pdbx_strand_id
1 'polypeptide(L)'
;DVYKRQGLGCMSLGTEYHHAEEIIECAIENGITYFDTADIYDRGVNEDIVGKSLKKYQNRDDIVIGTKVGNRPLNDGSTTWDPSKKYIKESVKSSLKRLGLEQLDLYQLHGGTIDDPLDETISAFDELKKEGVIKAYGISSIRPNVIEYYLKHSQIETIMSQFNLIDNRPERLLNHIHSHGVKVLARGPVFKGLLTSNSVNVLDQKFSDGIFDYNYHELGETI
;
A
#
# COMPACT_ATOMS: atom_id res chain seq x y z
N ASP A 1 15.06 14.25 -8.70
CA ASP A 1 13.73 14.76 -9.01
C ASP A 1 12.75 14.27 -7.93
N VAL A 2 12.14 15.20 -7.19
CA VAL A 2 11.27 14.87 -6.05
C VAL A 2 10.02 14.12 -6.50
N TYR A 3 9.50 14.42 -7.68
CA TYR A 3 8.28 13.80 -8.21
C TYR A 3 8.45 12.33 -8.59
N LYS A 4 9.65 11.89 -8.98
CA LYS A 4 9.95 10.47 -9.24
C LYS A 4 9.97 9.57 -7.99
N ARG A 5 9.77 10.15 -6.80
CA ARG A 5 9.72 9.43 -5.51
C ARG A 5 8.33 9.37 -4.91
N GLN A 6 7.31 9.85 -5.64
CA GLN A 6 5.93 9.83 -5.19
C GLN A 6 5.15 8.71 -5.88
N GLY A 7 4.19 8.16 -5.15
CA GLY A 7 3.20 7.23 -5.66
C GLY A 7 1.79 7.73 -5.40
N LEU A 8 0.85 7.33 -6.24
CA LEU A 8 -0.57 7.55 -6.02
C LEU A 8 -1.15 6.39 -5.21
N GLY A 9 -1.64 6.68 -3.99
CA GLY A 9 -2.47 5.74 -3.24
C GLY A 9 -3.90 5.75 -3.78
N CYS A 10 -4.31 4.63 -4.37
CA CYS A 10 -5.57 4.52 -5.10
C CYS A 10 -6.80 4.26 -4.22
N MET A 11 -6.64 4.04 -2.91
CA MET A 11 -7.72 3.68 -1.99
C MET A 11 -8.92 4.64 -2.03
N SER A 12 -8.70 5.92 -2.28
CA SER A 12 -9.73 6.96 -2.24
C SER A 12 -10.18 7.44 -3.62
N LEU A 13 -9.91 6.69 -4.69
CA LEU A 13 -10.37 7.05 -6.04
C LEU A 13 -11.90 6.96 -6.20
N GLY A 14 -12.58 6.24 -5.30
CA GLY A 14 -13.99 5.93 -5.42
C GLY A 14 -14.29 4.86 -6.47
N THR A 15 -15.58 4.68 -6.78
CA THR A 15 -16.06 3.64 -7.70
C THR A 15 -16.57 4.20 -9.04
N GLU A 16 -16.50 5.50 -9.22
CA GLU A 16 -16.87 6.17 -10.49
C GLU A 16 -15.64 6.18 -11.41
N TYR A 17 -15.74 5.45 -12.53
CA TYR A 17 -14.61 5.17 -13.41
C TYR A 17 -13.98 6.43 -14.02
N HIS A 18 -14.79 7.32 -14.60
CA HIS A 18 -14.27 8.50 -15.31
C HIS A 18 -13.54 9.45 -14.36
N HIS A 19 -14.08 9.67 -13.17
CA HIS A 19 -13.40 10.49 -12.16
C HIS A 19 -12.07 9.89 -11.72
N ALA A 20 -12.04 8.59 -11.47
CA ALA A 20 -10.81 7.89 -11.10
C ALA A 20 -9.77 7.89 -12.23
N GLU A 21 -10.22 7.73 -13.50
CA GLU A 21 -9.37 7.80 -14.69
C GLU A 21 -8.72 9.18 -14.82
N GLU A 22 -9.48 10.26 -14.68
CA GLU A 22 -8.97 11.65 -14.72
C GLU A 22 -7.88 11.89 -13.66
N ILE A 23 -8.06 11.38 -12.44
CA ILE A 23 -7.06 11.49 -11.38
C ILE A 23 -5.78 10.73 -11.73
N ILE A 24 -5.91 9.51 -12.25
CA ILE A 24 -4.77 8.67 -12.65
C ILE A 24 -4.01 9.31 -13.81
N GLU A 25 -4.72 9.83 -14.82
CA GLU A 25 -4.12 10.54 -15.96
C GLU A 25 -3.36 11.79 -15.51
N CYS A 26 -3.98 12.61 -14.67
CA CYS A 26 -3.35 13.78 -14.09
C CYS A 26 -2.08 13.40 -13.31
N ALA A 27 -2.09 12.30 -12.55
CA ALA A 27 -0.93 11.81 -11.83
C ALA A 27 0.22 11.44 -12.78
N ILE A 28 -0.08 10.73 -13.87
CA ILE A 28 0.91 10.33 -14.90
C ILE A 28 1.48 11.55 -15.61
N GLU A 29 0.67 12.51 -15.99
CA GLU A 29 1.08 13.76 -16.63
C GLU A 29 2.04 14.57 -15.74
N ASN A 30 1.88 14.46 -14.41
CA ASN A 30 2.74 15.08 -13.42
C ASN A 30 3.92 14.19 -12.97
N GLY A 31 4.19 13.09 -13.67
CA GLY A 31 5.39 12.26 -13.48
C GLY A 31 5.27 11.21 -12.38
N ILE A 32 4.09 10.92 -11.86
CA ILE A 32 3.85 9.80 -10.94
C ILE A 32 3.83 8.51 -11.74
N THR A 33 4.62 7.53 -11.29
CA THR A 33 4.78 6.24 -11.97
C THR A 33 4.48 5.03 -11.07
N TYR A 34 4.26 5.23 -9.77
CA TYR A 34 3.86 4.17 -8.84
C TYR A 34 2.39 4.34 -8.43
N PHE A 35 1.59 3.28 -8.62
CA PHE A 35 0.16 3.22 -8.30
C PHE A 35 -0.07 2.10 -7.28
N ASP A 36 -0.61 2.46 -6.12
CA ASP A 36 -0.79 1.56 -4.99
C ASP A 36 -2.27 1.27 -4.74
N THR A 37 -2.68 0.03 -4.94
CA THR A 37 -4.04 -0.48 -4.68
C THR A 37 -4.03 -1.66 -3.68
N ALA A 38 -5.13 -2.34 -3.51
CA ALA A 38 -5.26 -3.59 -2.75
C ALA A 38 -6.52 -4.36 -3.19
N ASP A 39 -6.49 -5.68 -3.03
CA ASP A 39 -7.59 -6.59 -3.33
C ASP A 39 -8.88 -6.29 -2.55
N ILE A 40 -8.74 -5.72 -1.34
CA ILE A 40 -9.84 -5.38 -0.46
C ILE A 40 -10.50 -4.02 -0.78
N TYR A 41 -9.80 -3.11 -1.50
CA TYR A 41 -10.34 -1.79 -1.76
C TYR A 41 -11.57 -1.86 -2.66
N ASP A 42 -12.70 -1.37 -2.15
CA ASP A 42 -14.01 -1.48 -2.82
C ASP A 42 -14.32 -2.89 -3.32
N ARG A 43 -13.87 -3.91 -2.56
CA ARG A 43 -14.03 -5.34 -2.89
C ARG A 43 -13.49 -5.73 -4.26
N GLY A 44 -12.35 -5.16 -4.63
CA GLY A 44 -11.68 -5.40 -5.89
C GLY A 44 -12.08 -4.46 -7.03
N VAL A 45 -13.15 -3.68 -6.90
CA VAL A 45 -13.55 -2.68 -7.91
C VAL A 45 -12.44 -1.66 -8.12
N ASN A 46 -11.70 -1.30 -7.07
CA ASN A 46 -10.57 -0.39 -7.17
C ASN A 46 -9.47 -0.94 -8.08
N GLU A 47 -9.11 -2.22 -7.98
CA GLU A 47 -8.14 -2.85 -8.90
C GLU A 47 -8.66 -2.88 -10.35
N ASP A 48 -9.95 -3.15 -10.58
CA ASP A 48 -10.54 -3.09 -11.93
C ASP A 48 -10.42 -1.68 -12.54
N ILE A 49 -10.68 -0.64 -11.75
CA ILE A 49 -10.57 0.75 -12.20
C ILE A 49 -9.12 1.09 -12.52
N VAL A 50 -8.19 0.81 -11.60
CA VAL A 50 -6.75 1.06 -11.79
C VAL A 50 -6.24 0.34 -13.04
N GLY A 51 -6.58 -0.95 -13.20
CA GLY A 51 -6.18 -1.74 -14.36
C GLY A 51 -6.70 -1.18 -15.69
N LYS A 52 -7.97 -0.80 -15.74
CA LYS A 52 -8.58 -0.17 -16.93
C LYS A 52 -7.94 1.17 -17.26
N SER A 53 -7.76 2.04 -16.28
CA SER A 53 -7.18 3.37 -16.47
C SER A 53 -5.71 3.31 -16.91
N LEU A 54 -4.95 2.34 -16.43
CA LEU A 54 -3.55 2.17 -16.78
C LEU A 54 -3.33 1.35 -18.07
N LYS A 55 -4.38 0.73 -18.64
CA LYS A 55 -4.25 -0.13 -19.81
C LYS A 55 -3.55 0.54 -20.99
N LYS A 56 -3.84 1.81 -21.26
CA LYS A 56 -3.21 2.58 -22.35
C LYS A 56 -1.74 2.91 -22.13
N TYR A 57 -1.24 2.71 -20.90
CA TYR A 57 0.14 2.95 -20.49
C TYR A 57 0.94 1.66 -20.25
N GLN A 58 0.39 0.48 -20.56
CA GLN A 58 1.04 -0.82 -20.29
C GLN A 58 2.37 -1.04 -21.05
N ASN A 59 2.62 -0.28 -22.11
CA ASN A 59 3.90 -0.31 -22.84
C ASN A 59 4.97 0.63 -22.22
N ARG A 60 4.69 1.25 -21.09
CA ARG A 60 5.65 2.08 -20.36
C ARG A 60 6.32 1.27 -19.27
N ASP A 61 7.62 1.01 -19.44
CA ASP A 61 8.43 0.24 -18.49
C ASP A 61 8.62 0.96 -17.12
N ASP A 62 8.27 2.25 -17.04
CA ASP A 62 8.40 3.05 -15.85
C ASP A 62 7.15 3.02 -14.94
N ILE A 63 6.01 2.51 -15.41
CA ILE A 63 4.79 2.36 -14.60
C ILE A 63 4.90 1.10 -13.73
N VAL A 64 4.73 1.29 -12.44
CA VAL A 64 4.79 0.25 -11.42
C VAL A 64 3.44 0.18 -10.69
N ILE A 65 2.83 -1.00 -10.66
CA ILE A 65 1.57 -1.25 -9.98
C ILE A 65 1.82 -2.15 -8.78
N GLY A 66 1.51 -1.63 -7.59
CA GLY A 66 1.52 -2.39 -6.34
C GLY A 66 0.12 -2.75 -5.89
N THR A 67 -0.10 -4.01 -5.52
CA THR A 67 -1.34 -4.42 -4.85
C THR A 67 -1.04 -5.27 -3.61
N LYS A 68 -2.07 -5.57 -2.81
CA LYS A 68 -1.90 -6.17 -1.49
C LYS A 68 -2.89 -7.30 -1.25
N VAL A 69 -2.54 -8.19 -0.31
CA VAL A 69 -3.31 -9.37 0.07
C VAL A 69 -3.24 -9.62 1.57
N GLY A 70 -4.17 -10.39 2.09
CA GLY A 70 -4.23 -10.84 3.48
C GLY A 70 -5.55 -10.51 4.17
N ASN A 71 -6.28 -9.51 3.70
CA ASN A 71 -7.62 -9.18 4.17
C ASN A 71 -8.66 -9.86 3.28
N ARG A 72 -9.04 -11.08 3.64
CA ARG A 72 -9.97 -11.89 2.86
C ARG A 72 -11.42 -11.42 3.06
N PRO A 73 -12.12 -11.00 1.99
CA PRO A 73 -13.54 -10.65 2.08
C PRO A 73 -14.40 -11.89 2.33
N LEU A 74 -15.42 -11.76 3.19
CA LEU A 74 -16.41 -12.79 3.49
C LEU A 74 -17.76 -12.46 2.83
N ASN A 75 -18.61 -13.51 2.72
CA ASN A 75 -19.92 -13.38 2.07
C ASN A 75 -20.90 -12.46 2.80
N ASP A 76 -20.73 -12.30 4.11
CA ASP A 76 -21.54 -11.41 4.95
C ASP A 76 -21.12 -9.92 4.86
N GLY A 77 -20.10 -9.64 4.06
CA GLY A 77 -19.57 -8.31 3.87
C GLY A 77 -18.45 -7.91 4.82
N SER A 78 -18.14 -8.73 5.81
CA SER A 78 -16.99 -8.57 6.69
C SER A 78 -15.69 -9.01 6.02
N THR A 79 -14.58 -8.84 6.71
CA THR A 79 -13.27 -9.34 6.29
C THR A 79 -12.65 -10.17 7.40
N THR A 80 -11.81 -11.13 7.02
CA THR A 80 -10.97 -11.88 7.94
C THR A 80 -9.52 -11.80 7.53
N TRP A 81 -8.62 -11.87 8.49
CA TRP A 81 -7.19 -11.95 8.22
C TRP A 81 -6.82 -13.38 7.79
N ASP A 82 -6.24 -13.54 6.63
CA ASP A 82 -5.81 -14.82 6.07
C ASP A 82 -4.46 -14.68 5.33
N PRO A 83 -3.32 -14.82 6.03
CA PRO A 83 -1.99 -14.76 5.45
C PRO A 83 -1.52 -16.13 4.93
N SER A 84 -2.42 -17.12 4.82
CA SER A 84 -2.07 -18.47 4.40
C SER A 84 -1.53 -18.50 2.96
N LYS A 85 -0.59 -19.38 2.71
CA LYS A 85 -0.03 -19.62 1.38
C LYS A 85 -1.10 -19.92 0.35
N LYS A 86 -2.11 -20.70 0.74
CA LYS A 86 -3.22 -21.03 -0.15
C LYS A 86 -3.96 -19.78 -0.59
N TYR A 87 -4.38 -18.93 0.35
CA TYR A 87 -5.11 -17.70 0.03
C TYR A 87 -4.29 -16.74 -0.80
N ILE A 88 -3.02 -16.52 -0.47
CA ILE A 88 -2.11 -15.64 -1.21
C ILE A 88 -2.00 -16.09 -2.68
N LYS A 89 -1.79 -17.39 -2.93
CA LYS A 89 -1.67 -17.95 -4.30
C LYS A 89 -2.98 -17.98 -5.08
N GLU A 90 -4.13 -18.01 -4.41
CA GLU A 90 -5.44 -17.89 -5.05
C GLU A 90 -5.78 -16.42 -5.33
N SER A 91 -5.54 -15.54 -4.38
CA SER A 91 -5.87 -14.11 -4.47
C SER A 91 -5.08 -13.39 -5.57
N VAL A 92 -3.80 -13.70 -5.76
CA VAL A 92 -2.97 -13.08 -6.81
C VAL A 92 -3.56 -13.25 -8.21
N LYS A 93 -4.17 -14.42 -8.50
CA LYS A 93 -4.82 -14.68 -9.80
C LYS A 93 -6.01 -13.75 -10.03
N SER A 94 -6.76 -13.48 -8.97
CA SER A 94 -7.90 -12.57 -9.02
C SER A 94 -7.44 -11.12 -9.22
N SER A 95 -6.38 -10.69 -8.52
CA SER A 95 -5.78 -9.36 -8.68
C SER A 95 -5.22 -9.16 -10.09
N LEU A 96 -4.48 -10.13 -10.63
CA LEU A 96 -4.00 -10.10 -12.02
C LEU A 96 -5.13 -9.92 -13.02
N LYS A 97 -6.23 -10.67 -12.83
CA LYS A 97 -7.41 -10.57 -13.71
C LYS A 97 -8.06 -9.18 -13.64
N ARG A 98 -8.24 -8.63 -12.44
CA ARG A 98 -8.84 -7.30 -12.26
C ARG A 98 -7.94 -6.19 -12.81
N LEU A 99 -6.64 -6.28 -12.57
CA LEU A 99 -5.67 -5.31 -13.08
C LEU A 99 -5.39 -5.46 -14.59
N GLY A 100 -5.79 -6.59 -15.19
CA GLY A 100 -5.52 -6.87 -16.61
C GLY A 100 -4.03 -7.12 -16.90
N LEU A 101 -3.29 -7.70 -15.94
CA LEU A 101 -1.85 -7.94 -16.00
C LEU A 101 -1.53 -9.43 -16.06
N GLU A 102 -0.43 -9.78 -16.69
CA GLU A 102 0.13 -11.14 -16.66
C GLU A 102 1.09 -11.36 -15.48
N GLN A 103 1.70 -10.28 -14.97
CA GLN A 103 2.65 -10.29 -13.88
C GLN A 103 2.47 -9.01 -13.04
N LEU A 104 2.47 -9.10 -11.70
CA LEU A 104 2.45 -7.95 -10.80
C LEU A 104 3.87 -7.40 -10.61
N ASP A 105 4.01 -6.08 -10.58
CA ASP A 105 5.28 -5.43 -10.26
C ASP A 105 5.62 -5.57 -8.77
N LEU A 106 4.66 -5.28 -7.89
CA LEU A 106 4.83 -5.39 -6.45
C LEU A 106 3.59 -6.01 -5.80
N TYR A 107 3.79 -7.09 -5.04
CA TYR A 107 2.73 -7.73 -4.27
C TYR A 107 3.07 -7.70 -2.78
N GLN A 108 2.18 -7.15 -1.95
CA GLN A 108 2.49 -6.91 -0.55
C GLN A 108 1.53 -7.64 0.38
N LEU A 109 2.05 -8.16 1.50
CA LEU A 109 1.21 -8.56 2.62
C LEU A 109 0.62 -7.33 3.29
N HIS A 110 -0.71 -7.28 3.43
CA HIS A 110 -1.46 -6.09 3.86
C HIS A 110 -1.62 -5.99 5.39
N GLY A 111 -0.60 -6.31 6.14
CA GLY A 111 -0.62 -6.32 7.60
C GLY A 111 0.27 -7.41 8.17
N GLY A 112 -0.23 -8.07 9.19
CA GLY A 112 0.40 -9.21 9.82
C GLY A 112 0.80 -8.98 11.27
N THR A 113 0.93 -10.10 11.99
CA THR A 113 1.41 -10.17 13.38
C THR A 113 2.53 -11.19 13.48
N ILE A 114 3.23 -11.21 14.61
CA ILE A 114 4.30 -12.18 14.84
C ILE A 114 3.74 -13.62 15.05
N ASP A 115 2.45 -13.72 15.36
CA ASP A 115 1.77 -15.01 15.60
C ASP A 115 1.25 -15.64 14.30
N ASP A 116 1.37 -14.94 13.16
CA ASP A 116 1.00 -15.48 11.85
C ASP A 116 1.97 -16.60 11.42
N PRO A 117 1.58 -17.47 10.49
CA PRO A 117 2.46 -18.50 9.91
C PRO A 117 3.50 -17.86 8.97
N LEU A 118 4.43 -17.07 9.52
CA LEU A 118 5.33 -16.18 8.77
C LEU A 118 6.16 -16.93 7.72
N ASP A 119 6.69 -18.11 8.05
CA ASP A 119 7.49 -18.92 7.11
C ASP A 119 6.65 -19.42 5.93
N GLU A 120 5.41 -19.82 6.18
CA GLU A 120 4.48 -20.24 5.15
C GLU A 120 4.11 -19.07 4.23
N THR A 121 3.85 -17.91 4.83
CA THR A 121 3.56 -16.66 4.11
C THR A 121 4.74 -16.24 3.23
N ILE A 122 5.96 -16.24 3.75
CA ILE A 122 7.18 -15.94 3.01
C ILE A 122 7.36 -16.92 1.84
N SER A 123 7.20 -18.22 2.12
CA SER A 123 7.28 -19.27 1.08
C SER A 123 6.27 -19.04 -0.06
N ALA A 124 5.08 -18.51 0.23
CA ALA A 124 4.10 -18.18 -0.81
C ALA A 124 4.62 -17.09 -1.76
N PHE A 125 5.16 -16.00 -1.22
CA PHE A 125 5.70 -14.90 -2.02
C PHE A 125 6.96 -15.32 -2.81
N ASP A 126 7.86 -16.08 -2.19
CA ASP A 126 9.07 -16.60 -2.86
C ASP A 126 8.72 -17.51 -4.05
N GLU A 127 7.73 -18.39 -3.89
CA GLU A 127 7.24 -19.21 -4.99
C GLU A 127 6.62 -18.39 -6.11
N LEU A 128 5.77 -17.43 -5.81
CA LEU A 128 5.16 -16.54 -6.79
C LEU A 128 6.21 -15.73 -7.56
N LYS A 129 7.26 -15.28 -6.90
CA LYS A 129 8.39 -14.59 -7.51
C LYS A 129 9.18 -15.54 -8.43
N LYS A 130 9.47 -16.75 -7.96
CA LYS A 130 10.16 -17.78 -8.74
C LYS A 130 9.35 -18.24 -9.96
N GLU A 131 8.03 -18.33 -9.82
CA GLU A 131 7.10 -18.66 -10.90
C GLU A 131 6.92 -17.51 -11.92
N GLY A 132 7.46 -16.32 -11.64
CA GLY A 132 7.33 -15.14 -12.49
C GLY A 132 5.94 -14.49 -12.43
N VAL A 133 5.11 -14.84 -11.45
CA VAL A 133 3.78 -14.26 -11.24
C VAL A 133 3.88 -12.83 -10.67
N ILE A 134 4.90 -12.59 -9.85
CA ILE A 134 5.23 -11.28 -9.29
C ILE A 134 6.71 -10.96 -9.55
N LYS A 135 7.05 -9.66 -9.75
CA LYS A 135 8.45 -9.22 -9.88
C LYS A 135 9.10 -9.04 -8.51
N ALA A 136 8.38 -8.42 -7.58
CA ALA A 136 8.84 -8.09 -6.25
C ALA A 136 7.74 -8.31 -5.22
N TYR A 137 8.12 -8.47 -3.95
CA TYR A 137 7.16 -8.48 -2.86
C TYR A 137 7.64 -7.67 -1.66
N GLY A 138 6.70 -7.32 -0.78
CA GLY A 138 6.94 -6.56 0.42
C GLY A 138 5.85 -6.76 1.46
N ILE A 139 5.92 -5.95 2.51
CA ILE A 139 4.91 -5.94 3.58
C ILE A 139 4.42 -4.51 3.83
N SER A 140 3.16 -4.39 4.26
CA SER A 140 2.61 -3.15 4.81
C SER A 140 2.47 -3.30 6.33
N SER A 141 3.45 -2.83 7.10
CA SER A 141 3.48 -3.01 8.55
C SER A 141 4.13 -1.83 9.27
N ILE A 142 3.65 -1.58 10.49
CA ILE A 142 4.25 -0.66 11.47
C ILE A 142 4.82 -1.40 12.68
N ARG A 143 4.76 -2.74 12.69
CA ARG A 143 5.18 -3.57 13.84
C ARG A 143 6.66 -3.92 13.74
N PRO A 144 7.51 -3.44 14.68
CA PRO A 144 8.96 -3.65 14.60
C PRO A 144 9.36 -5.13 14.57
N ASN A 145 8.69 -5.97 15.38
CA ASN A 145 8.99 -7.41 15.44
C ASN A 145 8.65 -8.13 14.12
N VAL A 146 7.56 -7.77 13.46
CA VAL A 146 7.20 -8.32 12.14
C VAL A 146 8.21 -7.86 11.08
N ILE A 147 8.53 -6.55 11.06
CA ILE A 147 9.52 -5.99 10.14
C ILE A 147 10.86 -6.71 10.29
N GLU A 148 11.35 -6.85 11.51
CA GLU A 148 12.61 -7.52 11.81
C GLU A 148 12.63 -8.97 11.33
N TYR A 149 11.51 -9.70 11.52
CA TYR A 149 11.39 -11.07 11.05
C TYR A 149 11.54 -11.16 9.54
N TYR A 150 10.78 -10.32 8.79
CA TYR A 150 10.85 -10.32 7.32
C TYR A 150 12.20 -9.88 6.79
N LEU A 151 12.86 -8.89 7.41
CA LEU A 151 14.21 -8.47 7.04
C LEU A 151 15.24 -9.61 7.16
N LYS A 152 15.08 -10.50 8.16
CA LYS A 152 16.00 -11.61 8.40
C LYS A 152 15.70 -12.86 7.59
N HIS A 153 14.43 -13.15 7.32
CA HIS A 153 13.99 -14.45 6.80
C HIS A 153 13.39 -14.39 5.40
N SER A 154 13.35 -13.24 4.75
CA SER A 154 12.72 -13.09 3.44
C SER A 154 13.55 -12.23 2.49
N GLN A 155 13.13 -12.19 1.23
CA GLN A 155 13.69 -11.34 0.19
C GLN A 155 12.77 -10.17 -0.15
N ILE A 156 12.14 -9.55 0.87
CA ILE A 156 11.29 -8.38 0.65
C ILE A 156 12.10 -7.23 0.06
N GLU A 157 11.47 -6.49 -0.85
CA GLU A 157 12.08 -5.31 -1.47
C GLU A 157 11.52 -4.02 -0.92
N THR A 158 10.31 -4.07 -0.31
CA THR A 158 9.65 -2.89 0.23
C THR A 158 9.00 -3.15 1.58
N ILE A 159 8.98 -2.11 2.40
CA ILE A 159 8.15 -2.01 3.60
C ILE A 159 7.31 -0.75 3.48
N MET A 160 5.98 -0.92 3.39
CA MET A 160 5.06 0.20 3.46
C MET A 160 4.70 0.46 4.92
N SER A 161 4.94 1.68 5.38
CA SER A 161 4.68 2.06 6.76
C SER A 161 4.05 3.44 6.85
N GLN A 162 3.17 3.65 7.84
CA GLN A 162 2.68 4.97 8.20
C GLN A 162 3.86 5.81 8.67
N PHE A 163 4.13 6.93 7.97
CA PHE A 163 5.23 7.82 8.33
C PHE A 163 4.96 9.24 7.84
N ASN A 164 5.00 10.19 8.76
CA ASN A 164 4.88 11.62 8.51
C ASN A 164 5.43 12.40 9.72
N LEU A 165 5.38 13.73 9.70
CA LEU A 165 5.91 14.60 10.76
C LEU A 165 5.20 14.42 12.12
N ILE A 166 3.93 14.03 12.11
CA ILE A 166 3.14 13.79 13.33
C ILE A 166 3.30 12.35 13.80
N ASP A 167 3.27 11.39 12.88
CA ASP A 167 3.42 9.96 13.17
C ASP A 167 4.76 9.46 12.63
N ASN A 168 5.78 9.58 13.45
CA ASN A 168 7.16 9.20 13.12
C ASN A 168 7.61 7.90 13.80
N ARG A 169 6.69 7.08 14.32
CA ARG A 169 7.00 5.83 15.05
C ARG A 169 8.01 4.91 14.35
N PRO A 170 8.00 4.76 13.00
CA PRO A 170 8.98 3.94 12.29
C PRO A 170 10.37 4.56 12.15
N GLU A 171 10.59 5.82 12.52
CA GLU A 171 11.85 6.54 12.28
C GLU A 171 13.08 5.78 12.74
N ARG A 172 13.00 5.17 13.93
CA ARG A 172 14.11 4.40 14.51
C ARG A 172 14.48 3.16 13.70
N LEU A 173 13.58 2.67 12.85
CA LEU A 173 13.79 1.49 12.00
C LEU A 173 14.33 1.85 10.62
N LEU A 174 14.22 3.09 10.17
CA LEU A 174 14.52 3.49 8.79
C LEU A 174 15.97 3.14 8.39
N ASN A 175 16.95 3.46 9.23
CA ASN A 175 18.35 3.13 8.97
C ASN A 175 18.59 1.62 8.93
N HIS A 176 17.93 0.88 9.81
CA HIS A 176 18.04 -0.57 9.87
C HIS A 176 17.42 -1.22 8.61
N ILE A 177 16.23 -0.79 8.20
CA ILE A 177 15.58 -1.22 6.96
C ILE A 177 16.48 -0.93 5.75
N HIS A 178 17.01 0.28 5.69
CA HIS A 178 17.90 0.71 4.61
C HIS A 178 19.19 -0.14 4.54
N SER A 179 19.79 -0.51 5.69
CA SER A 179 20.99 -1.35 5.73
C SER A 179 20.78 -2.76 5.16
N HIS A 180 19.53 -3.23 5.07
CA HIS A 180 19.15 -4.48 4.40
C HIS A 180 18.84 -4.30 2.90
N GLY A 181 19.00 -3.09 2.35
CA GLY A 181 18.70 -2.80 0.95
C GLY A 181 17.21 -2.66 0.64
N VAL A 182 16.34 -2.68 1.65
CA VAL A 182 14.89 -2.61 1.53
C VAL A 182 14.44 -1.14 1.45
N LYS A 183 13.48 -0.85 0.59
CA LYS A 183 12.91 0.50 0.39
C LYS A 183 11.70 0.72 1.28
N VAL A 184 11.56 1.94 1.82
CA VAL A 184 10.39 2.32 2.60
C VAL A 184 9.41 3.08 1.72
N LEU A 185 8.15 2.63 1.70
CA LEU A 185 7.01 3.31 1.10
C LEU A 185 6.25 4.02 2.22
N ALA A 186 6.42 5.34 2.33
CA ALA A 186 5.72 6.13 3.34
C ALA A 186 4.24 6.28 2.99
N ARG A 187 3.37 5.76 3.85
CA ARG A 187 1.92 5.90 3.75
C ARG A 187 1.45 7.09 4.60
N GLY A 188 0.51 7.87 4.07
CA GLY A 188 -0.07 9.01 4.77
C GLY A 188 0.91 10.16 5.04
N PRO A 189 1.77 10.56 4.09
CA PRO A 189 2.80 11.57 4.30
C PRO A 189 2.23 12.95 4.66
N VAL A 190 1.01 13.25 4.21
CA VAL A 190 0.31 14.52 4.52
C VAL A 190 -0.71 14.39 5.66
N PHE A 191 -0.69 13.27 6.40
CA PHE A 191 -1.56 13.01 7.55
C PHE A 191 -3.03 13.37 7.30
N LYS A 192 -3.64 12.73 6.27
CA LYS A 192 -5.04 12.97 5.82
C LYS A 192 -5.36 14.43 5.49
N GLY A 193 -4.36 15.24 5.20
CA GLY A 193 -4.48 16.65 4.83
C GLY A 193 -4.09 17.64 5.92
N LEU A 194 -3.82 17.19 7.15
CA LEU A 194 -3.38 18.07 8.23
C LEU A 194 -2.01 18.73 7.97
N LEU A 195 -1.14 18.09 7.19
CA LEU A 195 0.16 18.63 6.81
C LEU A 195 0.11 19.32 5.44
N THR A 196 -0.96 20.05 5.16
CA THR A 196 -1.13 20.84 3.93
C THR A 196 -1.47 22.28 4.26
N SER A 197 -1.47 23.17 3.26
CA SER A 197 -1.90 24.58 3.42
C SER A 197 -3.37 24.72 3.84
N ASN A 198 -4.16 23.66 3.79
CA ASN A 198 -5.56 23.61 4.22
C ASN A 198 -5.74 22.98 5.62
N SER A 199 -4.69 22.92 6.41
CA SER A 199 -4.64 22.22 7.69
C SER A 199 -5.74 22.61 8.66
N VAL A 200 -6.04 23.91 8.81
CA VAL A 200 -7.06 24.43 9.74
C VAL A 200 -8.45 23.89 9.38
N ASN A 201 -8.85 23.98 8.12
CA ASN A 201 -10.14 23.45 7.69
C ASN A 201 -10.23 21.92 7.84
N VAL A 202 -9.11 21.22 7.61
CA VAL A 202 -9.03 19.77 7.76
C VAL A 202 -9.14 19.39 9.25
N LEU A 203 -8.50 20.14 10.14
CA LEU A 203 -8.60 19.96 11.58
C LEU A 203 -10.06 20.06 12.03
N ASP A 204 -10.74 21.15 11.69
CA ASP A 204 -12.13 21.43 12.09
C ASP A 204 -13.10 20.38 11.55
N GLN A 205 -12.94 19.97 10.30
CA GLN A 205 -13.90 19.08 9.61
C GLN A 205 -13.70 17.60 9.90
N LYS A 206 -12.46 17.17 10.13
CA LYS A 206 -12.14 15.74 10.20
C LYS A 206 -11.60 15.29 11.56
N PHE A 207 -11.14 16.21 12.39
CA PHE A 207 -10.42 15.88 13.62
C PHE A 207 -10.91 16.68 14.83
N SER A 208 -12.17 17.11 14.81
CA SER A 208 -12.83 17.80 15.95
C SER A 208 -12.72 16.98 17.26
N ASP A 209 -12.71 15.65 17.16
CA ASP A 209 -12.58 14.73 18.28
C ASP A 209 -11.13 14.28 18.54
N GLY A 210 -10.17 14.84 17.77
CA GLY A 210 -8.77 14.42 17.80
C GLY A 210 -8.48 13.17 16.95
N ILE A 211 -7.25 12.68 17.01
CA ILE A 211 -6.82 11.44 16.36
C ILE A 211 -5.62 10.85 17.10
N PHE A 212 -5.56 9.53 17.22
CA PHE A 212 -4.59 8.79 18.02
C PHE A 212 -4.64 9.28 19.48
N ASP A 213 -3.48 9.65 20.05
CA ASP A 213 -3.36 10.18 21.40
C ASP A 213 -3.43 11.72 21.45
N TYR A 214 -3.67 12.39 20.29
CA TYR A 214 -3.77 13.86 20.19
C TYR A 214 -5.21 14.31 20.22
N ASN A 215 -5.53 15.24 21.12
CA ASN A 215 -6.80 15.96 21.09
C ASN A 215 -6.75 17.13 20.07
N TYR A 216 -7.91 17.76 19.83
CA TYR A 216 -8.05 18.87 18.88
C TYR A 216 -7.06 20.02 19.11
N HIS A 217 -6.88 20.44 20.37
CA HIS A 217 -5.99 21.56 20.71
C HIS A 217 -4.52 21.21 20.46
N GLU A 218 -4.08 20.02 20.87
CA GLU A 218 -2.72 19.54 20.64
C GLU A 218 -2.39 19.43 19.16
N LEU A 219 -3.34 19.01 18.33
CA LEU A 219 -3.19 19.01 16.88
C LEU A 219 -3.07 20.42 16.32
N GLY A 220 -3.88 21.37 16.82
CA GLY A 220 -3.83 22.77 16.40
C GLY A 220 -2.52 23.47 16.74
N GLU A 221 -1.87 23.08 17.82
CA GLU A 221 -0.54 23.58 18.20
C GLU A 221 0.61 22.96 17.33
N THR A 222 0.35 21.83 16.71
CA THR A 222 1.35 21.06 15.92
C THR A 222 1.39 21.51 14.45
N ILE A 223 0.30 22.07 13.93
CA ILE A 223 0.13 22.46 12.53
C ILE A 223 0.19 23.97 12.33
#